data_64c0cfc60bdbf7c142d326f365ba93a4
#
_entry.id   64c0cfc60bdbf7c142d326f365ba93a4
#
_cell.length_a   1.000
_cell.length_b   1.000
_cell.length_c   1.000
_cell.angle_alpha   90.00
_cell.angle_beta   90.00
_cell.angle_gamma   90.00
#
_symmetry.space_group_name_H-M   'P 1'
#
loop_
_entity.id
_entity.type
_entity.pdbx_description
1 polymer ?
#
loop_
_entity_poly.entity_id
_entity_poly.type
_entity_poly.pdbx_seq_one_letter_code
_entity_poly.pdbx_strand_id
1 'polypeptide(L)'
;MPQPDLALQGNLFGDAEPARSAPSKRQNREGEPDQLNDQELTEDAKQRPRQRQLECQDQQQHSEPSASSQSKQDNSDDDLPPWSHHSQVTPEQLTPMLRHYVELKAAHPERVLLYRLGDFFECFFEDAIHLSRLLELTLTGKEAGKQIGRVPMAGIPHHAAERYCSELIRRGLSVALCDQLEAAPASGSAKGTLLRRDITRVLTPGTVLEEGLLSARRNNWLAAVVVETAQGRQPFRWGLACADVSTGEFLVREQDNSAALHQELARLDPAELIHHSQNGGAPSWCPERLQRCDIGNTPFSQPEAEALLLERFRLQTLDGLGLQNVPLAMRAAGGLLAYLGETCPLDDDGITPPPLERPTTCFPGDALVLDAQTRRNLELTATQRDNQFQGSLLWAIDRTLTAMG
;
A
#
# COMPACT_ATOMS: atom_id res chain seq x y z
N MET A 1 -22.67 -37.77 -4.08
CA MET A 1 -21.62 -36.92 -3.47
C MET A 1 -22.00 -35.49 -3.79
N PRO A 2 -22.42 -34.66 -2.83
CA PRO A 2 -22.72 -33.25 -3.07
C PRO A 2 -21.43 -32.43 -3.14
N GLN A 3 -21.39 -31.50 -4.06
CA GLN A 3 -20.34 -30.48 -4.19
C GLN A 3 -20.39 -29.54 -2.98
N PRO A 4 -19.24 -29.08 -2.46
CA PRO A 4 -19.25 -28.07 -1.42
C PRO A 4 -19.48 -26.69 -2.05
N ASP A 5 -20.39 -25.93 -1.45
CA ASP A 5 -20.70 -24.55 -1.73
C ASP A 5 -19.48 -23.65 -1.54
N LEU A 6 -19.12 -22.96 -2.60
CA LEU A 6 -18.22 -21.82 -2.61
C LEU A 6 -19.01 -20.58 -2.14
N ALA A 7 -19.08 -20.35 -0.87
CA ALA A 7 -19.50 -19.07 -0.32
C ALA A 7 -18.95 -18.95 1.10
N LEU A 8 -18.02 -18.01 1.25
CA LEU A 8 -17.77 -17.19 2.44
C LEU A 8 -16.32 -16.74 2.45
N GLN A 9 -15.99 -15.79 1.55
CA GLN A 9 -14.94 -14.83 1.86
C GLN A 9 -15.62 -13.73 2.67
N GLY A 10 -15.45 -13.76 3.98
CA GLY A 10 -15.98 -12.76 4.89
C GLY A 10 -15.28 -11.42 4.68
N ASN A 11 -16.07 -10.35 4.62
CA ASN A 11 -15.57 -8.99 4.65
C ASN A 11 -14.77 -8.73 5.93
N LEU A 12 -13.82 -7.80 5.85
CA LEU A 12 -12.90 -7.42 6.92
C LEU A 12 -13.57 -7.18 8.28
N PHE A 13 -14.88 -6.88 8.32
CA PHE A 13 -15.60 -6.40 9.49
C PHE A 13 -17.04 -6.93 9.59
N GLY A 14 -17.32 -8.17 9.34
CA GLY A 14 -18.59 -8.85 9.64
C GLY A 14 -19.87 -8.13 9.18
N ASP A 15 -20.69 -8.82 8.42
CA ASP A 15 -21.92 -8.32 7.82
C ASP A 15 -22.96 -7.82 8.85
N ALA A 16 -23.40 -6.56 8.70
CA ALA A 16 -24.64 -6.09 9.29
C ALA A 16 -25.77 -6.21 8.24
N GLU A 17 -26.75 -7.08 8.48
CA GLU A 17 -27.92 -7.25 7.63
C GLU A 17 -28.71 -5.94 7.45
N PRO A 18 -29.15 -5.60 6.23
CA PRO A 18 -30.10 -4.48 6.05
C PRO A 18 -31.54 -4.92 6.34
N ALA A 19 -32.22 -4.14 7.16
CA ALA A 19 -33.63 -4.30 7.50
C ALA A 19 -34.52 -4.26 6.25
N ARG A 20 -35.40 -5.24 6.15
CA ARG A 20 -36.47 -5.35 5.14
C ARG A 20 -37.51 -4.23 5.33
N SER A 21 -37.74 -3.42 4.31
CA SER A 21 -38.90 -2.57 4.18
C SER A 21 -39.86 -3.14 3.14
N ALA A 22 -41.15 -3.20 3.52
CA ALA A 22 -42.26 -3.76 2.79
C ALA A 22 -42.75 -2.89 1.61
N PRO A 23 -43.52 -3.43 0.64
CA PRO A 23 -43.82 -2.80 -0.64
C PRO A 23 -45.02 -1.86 -0.60
N SER A 24 -44.91 -0.73 -1.25
CA SER A 24 -46.03 0.19 -1.52
C SER A 24 -46.36 0.21 -3.01
N LYS A 25 -47.67 0.26 -3.25
CA LYS A 25 -48.43 0.00 -4.47
C LYS A 25 -48.23 1.06 -5.58
N ARG A 26 -48.39 0.53 -6.82
CA ARG A 26 -48.55 1.24 -8.09
C ARG A 26 -49.68 2.28 -8.09
N GLN A 27 -49.52 3.35 -8.84
CA GLN A 27 -50.53 3.92 -9.71
C GLN A 27 -49.93 4.55 -10.95
N ASN A 28 -50.41 4.08 -12.10
CA ASN A 28 -50.20 4.58 -13.45
C ASN A 28 -50.85 5.96 -13.64
N ARG A 29 -50.24 6.81 -14.44
CA ARG A 29 -50.98 7.69 -15.37
C ARG A 29 -50.11 8.03 -16.58
N GLU A 30 -50.61 7.66 -17.70
CA GLU A 30 -50.24 7.99 -19.08
C GLU A 30 -50.52 9.49 -19.37
N GLY A 31 -49.81 10.04 -20.38
CA GLY A 31 -50.11 11.33 -20.97
C GLY A 31 -48.98 11.81 -21.85
N GLU A 32 -49.08 11.57 -23.12
CA GLU A 32 -48.31 12.04 -24.26
C GLU A 32 -48.64 13.51 -24.65
N PRO A 33 -48.17 14.06 -25.80
CA PRO A 33 -47.10 15.09 -25.87
C PRO A 33 -47.65 16.40 -26.47
N ASP A 34 -46.91 17.45 -26.42
CA ASP A 34 -47.12 18.52 -27.41
C ASP A 34 -45.85 19.31 -27.75
N GLN A 35 -45.85 19.79 -28.93
CA GLN A 35 -44.87 20.22 -29.88
C GLN A 35 -44.48 21.69 -29.74
N LEU A 36 -43.27 22.00 -30.29
CA LEU A 36 -42.90 23.16 -31.08
C LEU A 36 -43.08 24.60 -30.51
N ASN A 37 -41.98 25.33 -30.44
CA ASN A 37 -41.86 26.50 -31.33
C ASN A 37 -40.40 27.07 -31.37
N ASP A 38 -39.97 27.22 -32.60
CA ASP A 38 -38.83 28.05 -33.06
C ASP A 38 -39.13 29.52 -32.88
N GLN A 39 -38.09 30.30 -32.82
CA GLN A 39 -37.82 31.64 -33.45
C GLN A 39 -36.87 32.45 -32.56
N GLU A 40 -35.66 32.62 -33.01
CA GLU A 40 -35.12 33.70 -33.86
C GLU A 40 -34.56 34.92 -33.10
N LEU A 41 -33.26 35.13 -33.39
CA LEU A 41 -32.57 36.42 -33.71
C LEU A 41 -32.48 37.46 -32.58
N THR A 42 -31.34 38.04 -32.30
CA THR A 42 -30.44 38.86 -33.11
C THR A 42 -29.23 39.32 -32.35
N GLU A 43 -28.16 39.50 -33.09
CA GLU A 43 -26.97 40.30 -32.97
C GLU A 43 -26.99 41.56 -32.11
N ASP A 44 -25.84 41.84 -31.44
CA ASP A 44 -25.00 43.04 -31.61
C ASP A 44 -23.86 43.00 -30.59
N ALA A 45 -22.66 42.82 -30.98
CA ALA A 45 -21.64 43.69 -31.53
C ALA A 45 -20.95 44.63 -30.50
N LYS A 46 -19.64 44.38 -30.40
CA LYS A 46 -18.55 45.36 -30.27
C LYS A 46 -18.46 46.24 -29.03
N GLN A 47 -17.37 46.13 -28.29
CA GLN A 47 -16.28 47.10 -28.28
C GLN A 47 -15.23 46.79 -27.18
N ARG A 48 -14.00 46.57 -27.63
CA ARG A 48 -12.79 46.95 -26.88
C ARG A 48 -12.59 48.47 -27.08
N PRO A 49 -11.90 49.20 -26.19
CA PRO A 49 -10.49 49.34 -26.39
C PRO A 49 -9.57 49.61 -25.14
N ARG A 50 -8.30 49.24 -25.35
CA ARG A 50 -7.06 50.01 -25.18
C ARG A 50 -6.55 50.42 -23.78
N GLN A 51 -5.41 49.83 -23.49
CA GLN A 51 -4.10 50.42 -23.16
C GLN A 51 -4.06 51.74 -22.38
N ARG A 52 -3.33 51.74 -21.28
CA ARG A 52 -2.34 52.78 -20.94
C ARG A 52 -1.13 52.20 -20.24
N GLN A 53 0.00 52.20 -20.94
CA GLN A 53 1.33 52.37 -20.41
C GLN A 53 1.55 53.80 -19.98
N LEU A 54 2.43 54.02 -19.02
CA LEU A 54 3.39 55.13 -18.84
C LEU A 54 3.96 55.00 -17.43
N GLU A 55 5.27 54.57 -17.23
CA GLU A 55 6.43 55.45 -17.15
C GLU A 55 6.25 56.53 -16.06
N CYS A 56 7.11 56.77 -15.12
CA CYS A 56 8.57 56.86 -15.06
C CYS A 56 9.06 57.18 -13.65
N GLN A 57 10.28 56.76 -13.37
CA GLN A 57 11.42 57.48 -12.79
C GLN A 57 11.53 57.81 -11.29
N ASP A 58 12.60 57.21 -10.77
CA ASP A 58 13.67 57.79 -9.95
C ASP A 58 13.36 58.70 -8.77
N GLN A 59 13.79 58.25 -7.61
CA GLN A 59 14.80 58.96 -6.81
C GLN A 59 15.47 58.05 -5.78
N GLN A 60 16.80 57.95 -5.93
CA GLN A 60 17.75 57.47 -4.95
C GLN A 60 17.76 58.41 -3.71
N GLN A 61 17.92 57.84 -2.51
CA GLN A 61 19.01 58.22 -1.60
C GLN A 61 18.96 57.42 -0.26
N HIS A 62 20.06 56.72 -0.03
CA HIS A 62 20.80 56.47 1.23
C HIS A 62 20.05 56.32 2.56
N SER A 63 20.17 55.13 3.13
CA SER A 63 20.89 54.87 4.40
C SER A 63 20.79 53.37 4.80
N GLU A 64 21.93 52.71 4.80
CA GLU A 64 22.12 51.51 5.63
C GLU A 64 22.19 51.91 7.11
N PRO A 65 21.81 50.99 8.06
CA PRO A 65 22.73 49.98 8.46
C PRO A 65 22.13 48.62 8.81
N SER A 66 22.87 47.61 8.44
CA SER A 66 23.07 46.31 9.11
C SER A 66 22.05 45.83 10.14
N ALA A 67 21.27 44.83 9.75
CA ALA A 67 20.83 43.76 10.67
C ALA A 67 20.75 42.45 9.89
N SER A 68 21.55 41.52 10.31
CA SER A 68 21.65 40.13 9.94
C SER A 68 20.28 39.48 9.71
N SER A 69 19.94 39.18 8.47
CA SER A 69 18.88 38.22 8.15
C SER A 69 19.44 36.81 8.37
N GLN A 70 19.30 36.34 9.58
CA GLN A 70 19.32 34.89 9.85
C GLN A 70 18.13 34.30 9.09
N SER A 71 18.46 33.49 8.08
CA SER A 71 17.55 32.51 7.49
C SER A 71 16.95 31.69 8.62
N LYS A 72 15.67 31.90 8.89
CA LYS A 72 14.88 30.95 9.66
C LYS A 72 14.87 29.66 8.84
N GLN A 73 15.76 28.74 9.20
CA GLN A 73 15.53 27.34 8.99
C GLN A 73 14.26 27.02 9.80
N ASP A 74 13.22 26.59 9.11
CA ASP A 74 12.05 25.98 9.73
C ASP A 74 12.52 24.76 10.52
N ASN A 75 12.78 24.96 11.81
CA ASN A 75 12.91 23.89 12.77
C ASN A 75 11.50 23.40 13.11
N SER A 76 11.01 22.46 12.28
CA SER A 76 9.74 21.75 12.52
C SER A 76 9.81 20.75 13.68
N ASP A 77 10.93 20.65 14.39
CA ASP A 77 11.09 19.71 15.52
C ASP A 77 10.68 20.29 16.89
N ASP A 78 10.48 21.58 17.02
CA ASP A 78 10.16 22.22 18.31
C ASP A 78 8.69 22.09 18.76
N ASP A 79 7.79 21.55 17.90
CA ASP A 79 6.35 21.41 18.19
C ASP A 79 5.91 19.96 18.43
N LEU A 80 6.85 19.01 18.53
CA LEU A 80 6.51 17.62 18.80
C LEU A 80 6.17 17.41 20.27
N PRO A 81 5.08 16.66 20.57
CA PRO A 81 4.76 16.34 21.96
C PRO A 81 5.88 15.50 22.59
N PRO A 82 6.09 15.58 23.91
CA PRO A 82 7.05 14.72 24.60
C PRO A 82 6.70 13.26 24.32
N TRP A 83 7.73 12.40 24.23
CA TRP A 83 7.57 10.99 23.89
C TRP A 83 6.99 10.76 22.48
N SER A 84 7.57 11.42 21.49
CA SER A 84 7.11 11.34 20.10
C SER A 84 7.41 10.00 19.40
N HIS A 85 8.29 9.17 19.97
CA HIS A 85 8.70 7.89 19.38
C HIS A 85 8.77 6.78 20.44
N HIS A 86 8.33 5.57 20.10
CA HIS A 86 8.29 4.42 21.01
C HIS A 86 9.65 4.05 21.62
N SER A 87 10.76 4.28 20.89
CA SER A 87 12.11 3.99 21.39
C SER A 87 12.61 4.94 22.49
N GLN A 88 11.89 6.04 22.76
CA GLN A 88 12.25 7.00 23.80
C GLN A 88 11.82 6.55 25.21
N VAL A 89 11.03 5.49 25.29
CA VAL A 89 10.47 4.97 26.55
C VAL A 89 10.97 3.55 26.80
N THR A 90 11.14 3.19 28.08
CA THR A 90 11.47 1.82 28.47
C THR A 90 10.20 1.06 28.84
N PRO A 91 10.02 -0.21 28.44
CA PRO A 91 8.80 -0.97 28.69
C PRO A 91 8.41 -1.06 30.17
N GLU A 92 9.37 -1.07 31.09
CA GLU A 92 9.15 -1.17 32.54
C GLU A 92 8.44 0.05 33.14
N GLN A 93 8.54 1.22 32.48
CA GLN A 93 7.94 2.47 32.93
C GLN A 93 6.49 2.62 32.46
N LEU A 94 6.06 1.74 31.54
CA LEU A 94 4.75 1.82 30.89
C LEU A 94 3.69 0.98 31.61
N THR A 95 2.43 1.36 31.40
CA THR A 95 1.29 0.51 31.76
C THR A 95 1.36 -0.81 30.98
N PRO A 96 0.81 -1.93 31.49
CA PRO A 96 0.90 -3.24 30.83
C PRO A 96 0.43 -3.23 29.38
N MET A 97 -0.60 -2.46 29.06
CA MET A 97 -1.14 -2.32 27.71
C MET A 97 -0.16 -1.60 26.77
N LEU A 98 0.40 -0.46 27.20
CA LEU A 98 1.38 0.28 26.39
C LEU A 98 2.72 -0.45 26.26
N ARG A 99 3.11 -1.24 27.27
CA ARG A 99 4.26 -2.13 27.18
C ARG A 99 4.08 -3.12 26.02
N HIS A 100 2.95 -3.81 25.99
CA HIS A 100 2.64 -4.75 24.90
C HIS A 100 2.58 -4.05 23.53
N TYR A 101 2.01 -2.83 23.47
CA TYR A 101 2.04 -2.03 22.23
C TYR A 101 3.47 -1.76 21.75
N VAL A 102 4.35 -1.31 22.65
CA VAL A 102 5.76 -1.01 22.31
C VAL A 102 6.51 -2.26 21.90
N GLU A 103 6.27 -3.41 22.53
CA GLU A 103 6.85 -4.70 22.12
C GLU A 103 6.42 -5.08 20.72
N LEU A 104 5.13 -4.98 20.38
CA LEU A 104 4.64 -5.23 19.02
C LEU A 104 5.19 -4.23 18.00
N LYS A 105 5.24 -2.94 18.36
CA LYS A 105 5.77 -1.88 17.49
C LYS A 105 7.26 -2.07 17.22
N ALA A 106 8.04 -2.47 18.21
CA ALA A 106 9.46 -2.77 18.05
C ALA A 106 9.71 -3.98 17.14
N ALA A 107 8.80 -4.96 17.12
CA ALA A 107 8.85 -6.10 16.19
C ALA A 107 8.45 -5.70 14.76
N HIS A 108 7.65 -4.64 14.58
CA HIS A 108 7.14 -4.19 13.28
C HIS A 108 7.29 -2.67 13.11
N PRO A 109 8.52 -2.13 13.13
CA PRO A 109 8.76 -0.69 13.17
C PRO A 109 8.23 0.05 11.92
N GLU A 110 8.25 -0.59 10.76
CA GLU A 110 7.84 0.02 9.48
C GLU A 110 6.31 0.04 9.26
N ARG A 111 5.55 -0.63 10.14
CA ARG A 111 4.09 -0.75 10.00
C ARG A 111 3.38 0.19 10.97
N VAL A 112 2.32 0.82 10.52
CA VAL A 112 1.38 1.53 11.39
C VAL A 112 0.65 0.51 12.25
N LEU A 113 0.80 0.58 13.57
CA LEU A 113 0.15 -0.35 14.49
C LEU A 113 -1.18 0.22 15.01
N LEU A 114 -2.27 -0.39 14.61
CA LEU A 114 -3.61 -0.11 15.09
C LEU A 114 -4.02 -1.13 16.14
N TYR A 115 -4.11 -0.69 17.39
CA TYR A 115 -4.30 -1.54 18.57
C TYR A 115 -5.73 -1.42 19.09
N ARG A 116 -6.48 -2.51 19.10
CA ARG A 116 -7.90 -2.48 19.51
C ARG A 116 -8.09 -2.31 20.99
N LEU A 117 -8.87 -1.28 21.36
CA LEU A 117 -9.31 -0.99 22.72
C LEU A 117 -10.82 -0.70 22.71
N GLY A 118 -11.61 -1.73 23.00
CA GLY A 118 -13.07 -1.65 22.92
C GLY A 118 -13.56 -1.37 21.49
N ASP A 119 -14.26 -0.26 21.32
CA ASP A 119 -14.85 0.13 20.03
C ASP A 119 -13.92 0.96 19.15
N PHE A 120 -12.66 1.12 19.55
CA PHE A 120 -11.67 1.90 18.81
C PHE A 120 -10.42 1.08 18.49
N PHE A 121 -9.80 1.39 17.36
CA PHE A 121 -8.39 1.14 17.15
C PHE A 121 -7.62 2.39 17.53
N GLU A 122 -6.73 2.26 18.50
CA GLU A 122 -5.87 3.35 18.95
C GLU A 122 -4.44 3.11 18.48
N CYS A 123 -3.73 4.18 18.15
CA CYS A 123 -2.29 4.17 17.88
C CYS A 123 -1.60 5.20 18.77
N PHE A 124 -0.30 5.00 19.01
CA PHE A 124 0.46 5.79 19.96
C PHE A 124 1.77 6.27 19.38
N PHE A 125 2.44 7.22 20.07
CA PHE A 125 3.75 7.76 19.70
C PHE A 125 3.78 8.30 18.27
N GLU A 126 4.80 7.89 17.48
CA GLU A 126 5.00 8.30 16.10
C GLU A 126 3.82 7.97 15.19
N ASP A 127 3.19 6.81 15.38
CA ASP A 127 2.02 6.41 14.60
C ASP A 127 0.86 7.39 14.83
N ALA A 128 0.61 7.78 16.09
CA ALA A 128 -0.45 8.74 16.42
C ALA A 128 -0.18 10.11 15.80
N ILE A 129 1.05 10.59 15.89
CA ILE A 129 1.46 11.89 15.31
C ILE A 129 1.34 11.85 13.80
N HIS A 130 1.81 10.77 13.17
CA HIS A 130 1.75 10.59 11.72
C HIS A 130 0.30 10.51 11.24
N LEU A 131 -0.53 9.63 11.83
CA LEU A 131 -1.92 9.45 11.43
C LEU A 131 -2.78 10.68 11.69
N SER A 132 -2.55 11.39 12.79
CA SER A 132 -3.31 12.62 13.05
C SER A 132 -3.13 13.67 11.96
N ARG A 133 -1.91 13.80 11.43
CA ARG A 133 -1.60 14.73 10.32
C ARG A 133 -2.13 14.23 8.98
N LEU A 134 -1.97 12.91 8.73
CA LEU A 134 -2.30 12.30 7.45
C LEU A 134 -3.81 12.18 7.21
N LEU A 135 -4.57 11.86 8.26
CA LEU A 135 -6.00 11.57 8.21
C LEU A 135 -6.85 12.65 8.90
N GLU A 136 -6.22 13.77 9.31
CA GLU A 136 -6.87 14.88 10.03
C GLU A 136 -7.58 14.40 11.31
N LEU A 137 -6.98 13.41 12.01
CA LEU A 137 -7.50 12.89 13.26
C LEU A 137 -7.09 13.79 14.44
N THR A 138 -7.94 13.84 15.46
CA THR A 138 -7.61 14.57 16.69
C THR A 138 -6.48 13.85 17.42
N LEU A 139 -5.33 14.53 17.56
CA LEU A 139 -4.24 14.07 18.41
C LEU A 139 -4.59 14.35 19.86
N THR A 140 -4.60 13.31 20.68
CA THR A 140 -4.88 13.38 22.11
C THR A 140 -3.72 12.77 22.90
N GLY A 141 -3.89 12.51 24.19
CA GLY A 141 -2.87 11.85 25.00
C GLY A 141 -3.47 10.75 25.86
N LYS A 142 -2.75 9.64 25.97
CA LYS A 142 -3.06 8.50 26.85
C LYS A 142 -2.13 8.47 28.05
N GLU A 143 -2.66 8.18 29.22
CA GLU A 143 -1.84 8.00 30.40
C GLU A 143 -0.97 6.75 30.30
N ALA A 144 0.34 6.93 30.34
CA ALA A 144 1.32 5.86 30.09
C ALA A 144 1.95 5.28 31.36
N GLY A 145 1.83 5.98 32.48
CA GLY A 145 2.39 5.61 33.77
C GLY A 145 2.89 6.83 34.54
N LYS A 146 3.14 6.65 35.83
CA LYS A 146 3.50 7.77 36.71
C LYS A 146 4.80 8.50 36.35
N GLN A 147 5.74 7.79 35.70
CA GLN A 147 7.04 8.35 35.34
C GLN A 147 7.03 9.01 33.94
N ILE A 148 6.22 8.50 33.03
CA ILE A 148 6.13 8.97 31.64
C ILE A 148 5.07 10.07 31.50
N GLY A 149 3.95 9.96 32.25
CA GLY A 149 2.81 10.84 32.08
C GLY A 149 1.99 10.48 30.85
N ARG A 150 1.72 11.44 29.97
CA ARG A 150 0.88 11.23 28.77
C ARG A 150 1.72 11.08 27.53
N VAL A 151 1.38 10.08 26.70
CA VAL A 151 1.96 9.85 25.38
C VAL A 151 0.96 10.24 24.28
N PRO A 152 1.42 10.67 23.10
CA PRO A 152 0.54 10.96 21.96
C PRO A 152 -0.34 9.76 21.61
N MET A 153 -1.60 10.03 21.32
CA MET A 153 -2.59 9.01 20.95
C MET A 153 -3.56 9.57 19.91
N ALA A 154 -3.84 8.78 18.91
CA ALA A 154 -4.96 8.97 17.98
C ALA A 154 -5.78 7.69 17.90
N GLY A 155 -7.04 7.79 17.51
CA GLY A 155 -7.91 6.63 17.43
C GLY A 155 -8.92 6.75 16.32
N ILE A 156 -9.28 5.61 15.76
CA ILE A 156 -10.32 5.47 14.75
C ILE A 156 -11.40 4.52 15.26
N PRO A 157 -12.69 4.79 15.00
CA PRO A 157 -13.75 3.88 15.37
C PRO A 157 -13.59 2.53 14.65
N HIS A 158 -13.81 1.41 15.35
CA HIS A 158 -13.67 0.07 14.79
C HIS A 158 -14.51 -0.12 13.52
N HIS A 159 -15.77 0.32 13.52
CA HIS A 159 -16.65 0.21 12.36
C HIS A 159 -16.21 1.04 11.15
N ALA A 160 -15.29 1.99 11.31
CA ALA A 160 -14.75 2.81 10.24
C ALA A 160 -13.31 2.40 9.86
N ALA A 161 -12.75 1.40 10.53
CA ALA A 161 -11.35 1.00 10.36
C ALA A 161 -11.01 0.63 8.91
N GLU A 162 -11.90 -0.08 8.21
CA GLU A 162 -11.71 -0.45 6.80
C GLU A 162 -11.44 0.76 5.92
N ARG A 163 -12.26 1.81 6.04
CA ARG A 163 -12.08 3.03 5.25
C ARG A 163 -10.74 3.70 5.54
N TYR A 164 -10.34 3.77 6.82
CA TYR A 164 -9.07 4.38 7.20
C TYR A 164 -7.87 3.54 6.76
N CYS A 165 -7.93 2.21 6.93
CA CYS A 165 -6.90 1.31 6.42
C CYS A 165 -6.76 1.44 4.90
N SER A 166 -7.87 1.48 4.17
CA SER A 166 -7.88 1.69 2.72
C SER A 166 -7.18 2.99 2.31
N GLU A 167 -7.41 4.06 3.04
CA GLU A 167 -6.74 5.34 2.76
C GLU A 167 -5.24 5.28 3.06
N LEU A 168 -4.83 4.60 4.15
CA LEU A 168 -3.41 4.40 4.48
C LEU A 168 -2.69 3.56 3.42
N ILE A 169 -3.31 2.46 2.99
CA ILE A 169 -2.78 1.60 1.92
C ILE A 169 -2.63 2.38 0.60
N ARG A 170 -3.62 3.17 0.20
CA ARG A 170 -3.53 4.02 -1.01
C ARG A 170 -2.37 5.01 -0.94
N ARG A 171 -1.98 5.42 0.25
CA ARG A 171 -0.82 6.29 0.50
C ARG A 171 0.49 5.52 0.64
N GLY A 172 0.48 4.20 0.42
CA GLY A 172 1.66 3.35 0.45
C GLY A 172 2.08 2.90 1.84
N LEU A 173 1.23 3.07 2.87
CA LEU A 173 1.54 2.64 4.24
C LEU A 173 1.06 1.22 4.50
N SER A 174 1.88 0.44 5.20
CA SER A 174 1.50 -0.88 5.71
C SER A 174 0.89 -0.75 7.10
N VAL A 175 -0.17 -1.50 7.38
CA VAL A 175 -0.95 -1.43 8.62
C VAL A 175 -0.99 -2.80 9.28
N ALA A 176 -0.62 -2.86 10.57
CA ALA A 176 -0.80 -4.04 11.41
C ALA A 176 -2.01 -3.83 12.33
N LEU A 177 -2.97 -4.72 12.21
CA LEU A 177 -4.16 -4.73 13.06
C LEU A 177 -3.95 -5.67 14.23
N CYS A 178 -3.92 -5.13 15.45
CA CYS A 178 -3.85 -5.89 16.68
C CYS A 178 -5.24 -5.97 17.30
N ASP A 179 -5.84 -7.14 17.30
CA ASP A 179 -7.18 -7.37 17.84
C ASP A 179 -7.16 -8.22 19.12
N GLN A 180 -8.32 -8.32 19.75
CA GLN A 180 -8.54 -9.15 20.91
C GLN A 180 -8.83 -10.59 20.46
N LEU A 181 -8.02 -11.55 20.93
CA LEU A 181 -8.21 -12.96 20.62
C LEU A 181 -9.31 -13.61 21.47
N GLU A 182 -9.72 -12.97 22.56
CA GLU A 182 -10.70 -13.52 23.50
C GLU A 182 -11.94 -12.60 23.56
N ALA A 183 -13.12 -13.22 23.55
CA ALA A 183 -14.35 -12.49 23.79
C ALA A 183 -14.34 -11.89 25.22
N ALA A 184 -14.78 -10.64 25.35
CA ALA A 184 -14.91 -10.03 26.67
C ALA A 184 -15.83 -10.88 27.55
N PRO A 185 -15.43 -11.26 28.79
CA PRO A 185 -16.26 -12.07 29.67
C PRO A 185 -17.60 -11.37 29.94
N ALA A 186 -18.70 -12.09 29.75
CA ALA A 186 -20.08 -11.61 29.82
C ALA A 186 -20.50 -11.13 31.22
N SER A 187 -19.69 -11.32 32.26
CA SER A 187 -19.96 -10.86 33.62
C SER A 187 -18.78 -10.13 34.22
N GLY A 188 -19.00 -8.93 34.72
CA GLY A 188 -18.07 -7.95 35.24
C GLY A 188 -17.04 -8.35 36.30
N SER A 189 -16.46 -9.54 36.23
CA SER A 189 -15.55 -10.11 37.23
C SER A 189 -14.06 -9.94 36.95
N ALA A 190 -13.67 -9.32 35.83
CA ALA A 190 -12.25 -9.15 35.50
C ALA A 190 -11.83 -7.68 35.51
N LYS A 191 -11.93 -7.00 36.66
CA LYS A 191 -11.17 -5.76 36.87
C LYS A 191 -9.68 -6.07 36.93
N GLY A 192 -8.95 -5.81 35.82
CA GLY A 192 -7.50 -5.82 35.78
C GLY A 192 -6.81 -6.89 34.93
N THR A 193 -7.52 -7.82 34.33
CA THR A 193 -6.89 -8.79 33.42
C THR A 193 -6.80 -8.19 32.01
N LEU A 194 -5.60 -8.00 31.51
CA LEU A 194 -5.37 -7.60 30.11
C LEU A 194 -5.84 -8.77 29.23
N LEU A 195 -6.86 -8.54 28.40
CA LEU A 195 -7.28 -9.51 27.40
C LEU A 195 -6.11 -9.78 26.44
N ARG A 196 -5.94 -11.03 26.07
CA ARG A 196 -4.90 -11.42 25.11
C ARG A 196 -5.18 -10.74 23.77
N ARG A 197 -4.15 -10.10 23.24
CA ARG A 197 -4.16 -9.41 21.95
C ARG A 197 -2.96 -9.84 21.17
N ASP A 198 -3.13 -9.89 19.84
CA ASP A 198 -2.03 -10.16 18.93
C ASP A 198 -2.32 -9.49 17.58
N ILE A 199 -1.32 -9.44 16.71
CA ILE A 199 -1.53 -9.00 15.35
C ILE A 199 -2.32 -10.08 14.61
N THR A 200 -3.56 -9.73 14.26
CA THR A 200 -4.47 -10.63 13.55
C THR A 200 -4.39 -10.47 12.04
N ARG A 201 -4.03 -9.29 11.55
CA ARG A 201 -3.93 -8.99 10.12
C ARG A 201 -2.84 -7.96 9.86
N VAL A 202 -2.16 -8.15 8.76
CA VAL A 202 -1.23 -7.17 8.19
C VAL A 202 -1.72 -6.81 6.79
N LEU A 203 -2.00 -5.55 6.58
CA LEU A 203 -2.45 -5.00 5.30
C LEU A 203 -1.28 -4.23 4.69
N THR A 204 -0.87 -4.59 3.49
CA THR A 204 0.18 -3.88 2.76
C THR A 204 -0.27 -3.58 1.34
N PRO A 205 0.31 -2.58 0.66
CA PRO A 205 -0.09 -2.24 -0.70
C PRO A 205 -0.03 -3.42 -1.69
N GLY A 206 0.96 -4.32 -1.50
CA GLY A 206 1.18 -5.46 -2.38
C GLY A 206 0.36 -6.71 -2.05
N THR A 207 -0.25 -6.78 -0.85
CA THR A 207 -0.96 -7.98 -0.38
C THR A 207 -2.47 -7.78 -0.20
N VAL A 208 -3.00 -6.67 -0.69
CA VAL A 208 -4.43 -6.34 -0.62
C VAL A 208 -5.24 -7.25 -1.52
N LEU A 209 -6.34 -7.76 -0.98
CA LEU A 209 -7.34 -8.60 -1.70
C LEU A 209 -8.71 -7.93 -1.79
N GLU A 210 -8.94 -6.84 -1.06
CA GLU A 210 -10.22 -6.14 -1.05
C GLU A 210 -10.50 -5.47 -2.41
N GLU A 211 -11.64 -5.80 -3.05
CA GLU A 211 -12.02 -5.28 -4.36
C GLU A 211 -12.03 -3.74 -4.44
N GLY A 212 -12.41 -3.07 -3.34
CA GLY A 212 -12.43 -1.60 -3.28
C GLY A 212 -11.05 -0.93 -3.32
N LEU A 213 -9.97 -1.70 -3.13
CA LEU A 213 -8.59 -1.22 -3.15
C LEU A 213 -7.86 -1.60 -4.44
N LEU A 214 -8.34 -2.60 -5.14
CA LEU A 214 -7.75 -3.10 -6.37
C LEU A 214 -8.25 -2.33 -7.59
N SER A 215 -7.39 -2.20 -8.59
CA SER A 215 -7.78 -1.67 -9.89
C SER A 215 -8.16 -2.80 -10.82
N ALA A 216 -9.38 -2.83 -11.33
CA ALA A 216 -9.83 -3.82 -12.31
C ALA A 216 -9.01 -3.81 -13.63
N ARG A 217 -8.13 -2.83 -13.84
CA ARG A 217 -7.38 -2.62 -15.08
C ARG A 217 -5.87 -2.78 -14.94
N ARG A 218 -5.39 -3.05 -13.75
CA ARG A 218 -3.96 -3.19 -13.44
C ARG A 218 -3.75 -4.32 -12.47
N ASN A 219 -2.72 -5.10 -12.69
CA ASN A 219 -2.23 -6.02 -11.69
C ASN A 219 -1.72 -5.26 -10.46
N ASN A 220 -1.94 -5.84 -9.30
CA ASN A 220 -1.41 -5.34 -8.03
C ASN A 220 -0.13 -6.10 -7.69
N TRP A 221 0.97 -5.74 -8.38
CA TRP A 221 2.21 -6.47 -8.23
C TRP A 221 2.87 -6.26 -6.87
N LEU A 222 3.07 -7.35 -6.14
CA LEU A 222 4.07 -7.47 -5.10
C LEU A 222 5.36 -7.97 -5.76
N ALA A 223 6.46 -7.23 -5.64
CA ALA A 223 7.72 -7.60 -6.26
C ALA A 223 8.81 -7.85 -5.22
N ALA A 224 9.71 -8.79 -5.47
CA ALA A 224 10.92 -9.01 -4.69
C ALA A 224 12.14 -8.98 -5.59
N VAL A 225 13.22 -8.33 -5.16
CA VAL A 225 14.44 -8.19 -5.95
C VAL A 225 15.68 -8.59 -5.16
N VAL A 226 16.48 -9.44 -5.78
CA VAL A 226 17.84 -9.78 -5.33
C VAL A 226 18.83 -9.21 -6.31
N VAL A 227 19.81 -8.47 -5.82
CA VAL A 227 20.86 -7.86 -6.65
C VAL A 227 22.22 -8.32 -6.18
N GLU A 228 23.01 -8.75 -7.12
CA GLU A 228 24.47 -8.93 -6.96
C GLU A 228 25.17 -7.77 -7.64
N THR A 229 25.78 -6.89 -6.82
CA THR A 229 26.49 -5.72 -7.32
C THR A 229 27.81 -6.13 -7.99
N ALA A 230 28.19 -5.38 -9.01
CA ALA A 230 29.44 -5.61 -9.71
C ALA A 230 30.64 -5.53 -8.73
N GLN A 231 31.39 -6.61 -8.62
CA GLN A 231 32.63 -6.68 -7.86
C GLN A 231 33.79 -7.07 -8.80
N GLY A 232 34.73 -6.17 -9.03
CA GLY A 232 35.85 -6.44 -9.91
C GLY A 232 35.42 -6.67 -11.37
N ARG A 233 35.52 -7.93 -11.86
CA ARG A 233 35.13 -8.33 -13.22
C ARG A 233 33.73 -8.90 -13.30
N GLN A 234 33.03 -9.11 -12.17
CA GLN A 234 31.67 -9.66 -12.19
C GLN A 234 30.66 -8.56 -12.58
N PRO A 235 29.78 -8.84 -13.56
CA PRO A 235 28.76 -7.88 -13.95
C PRO A 235 27.71 -7.70 -12.86
N PHE A 236 26.97 -6.59 -12.94
CA PHE A 236 25.74 -6.39 -12.16
C PHE A 236 24.69 -7.42 -12.62
N ARG A 237 24.18 -8.22 -11.69
CA ARG A 237 23.13 -9.21 -11.95
C ARG A 237 21.98 -8.99 -10.99
N TRP A 238 20.78 -9.32 -11.45
CA TRP A 238 19.58 -9.22 -10.63
C TRP A 238 18.59 -10.34 -10.94
N GLY A 239 17.88 -10.77 -9.91
CA GLY A 239 16.73 -11.64 -9.99
C GLY A 239 15.50 -10.91 -9.44
N LEU A 240 14.40 -11.00 -10.15
CA LEU A 240 13.10 -10.44 -9.82
C LEU A 240 12.08 -11.56 -9.73
N ALA A 241 11.26 -11.51 -8.71
CA ALA A 241 10.02 -12.26 -8.59
C ALA A 241 8.88 -11.26 -8.40
N CYS A 242 7.76 -11.45 -9.07
CA CYS A 242 6.57 -10.64 -8.85
C CYS A 242 5.32 -11.52 -8.88
N ALA A 243 4.42 -11.25 -7.93
CA ALA A 243 3.15 -11.94 -7.80
C ALA A 243 2.00 -10.94 -7.66
N ASP A 244 0.90 -11.23 -8.31
CA ASP A 244 -0.38 -10.57 -8.05
C ASP A 244 -1.25 -11.53 -7.23
N VAL A 245 -1.42 -11.18 -5.96
CA VAL A 245 -2.13 -12.02 -4.99
C VAL A 245 -3.62 -12.16 -5.34
N SER A 246 -4.18 -11.17 -6.04
CA SER A 246 -5.59 -11.14 -6.43
C SER A 246 -5.91 -12.05 -7.62
N THR A 247 -4.97 -12.21 -8.55
CA THR A 247 -5.13 -13.07 -9.73
C THR A 247 -4.43 -14.41 -9.60
N GLY A 248 -3.46 -14.51 -8.70
CA GLY A 248 -2.62 -15.69 -8.53
C GLY A 248 -1.42 -15.72 -9.47
N GLU A 249 -1.25 -14.75 -10.36
CA GLU A 249 -0.14 -14.69 -11.31
C GLU A 249 1.20 -14.56 -10.59
N PHE A 250 2.19 -15.39 -10.98
CA PHE A 250 3.52 -15.40 -10.39
C PHE A 250 4.60 -15.51 -11.47
N LEU A 251 5.41 -14.47 -11.61
CA LEU A 251 6.44 -14.37 -12.64
C LEU A 251 7.82 -14.23 -12.03
N VAL A 252 8.83 -14.81 -12.67
CA VAL A 252 10.23 -14.67 -12.26
C VAL A 252 11.11 -14.34 -13.47
N ARG A 253 12.12 -13.50 -13.25
CA ARG A 253 13.05 -13.05 -14.29
C ARG A 253 14.44 -12.82 -13.71
N GLU A 254 15.47 -13.17 -14.48
CA GLU A 254 16.87 -12.88 -14.15
C GLU A 254 17.59 -12.25 -15.34
N GLN A 255 18.40 -11.23 -15.12
CA GLN A 255 19.22 -10.57 -16.12
C GLN A 255 20.49 -9.95 -15.50
N ASP A 256 21.42 -9.50 -16.35
CA ASP A 256 22.72 -8.96 -15.97
C ASP A 256 22.91 -7.47 -16.30
N ASN A 257 21.84 -6.72 -16.46
CA ASN A 257 21.87 -5.30 -16.85
C ASN A 257 21.04 -4.44 -15.90
N SER A 258 21.65 -3.44 -15.25
CA SER A 258 20.96 -2.54 -14.34
C SER A 258 19.87 -1.69 -15.03
N ALA A 259 20.10 -1.29 -16.29
CA ALA A 259 19.09 -0.56 -17.06
C ALA A 259 17.84 -1.41 -17.32
N ALA A 260 18.02 -2.73 -17.53
CA ALA A 260 16.92 -3.66 -17.68
C ALA A 260 16.09 -3.79 -16.40
N LEU A 261 16.73 -3.76 -15.21
CA LEU A 261 16.01 -3.75 -13.93
C LEU A 261 15.11 -2.52 -13.80
N HIS A 262 15.64 -1.33 -14.10
CA HIS A 262 14.86 -0.10 -14.05
C HIS A 262 13.67 -0.11 -15.03
N GLN A 263 13.89 -0.63 -16.24
CA GLN A 263 12.83 -0.78 -17.24
C GLN A 263 11.75 -1.75 -16.79
N GLU A 264 12.15 -2.87 -16.16
CA GLU A 264 11.22 -3.88 -15.69
C GLU A 264 10.40 -3.37 -14.49
N LEU A 265 11.03 -2.72 -13.51
CA LEU A 265 10.34 -2.07 -12.40
C LEU A 265 9.39 -0.96 -12.88
N ALA A 266 9.78 -0.20 -13.91
CA ALA A 266 8.91 0.81 -14.52
C ALA A 266 7.76 0.18 -15.34
N ARG A 267 7.94 -1.02 -15.87
CA ARG A 267 6.91 -1.78 -16.59
C ARG A 267 5.87 -2.36 -15.66
N LEU A 268 6.32 -3.00 -14.59
CA LEU A 268 5.47 -3.64 -13.60
C LEU A 268 4.76 -2.61 -12.73
N ASP A 269 5.44 -1.50 -12.42
CA ASP A 269 4.96 -0.47 -11.50
C ASP A 269 4.41 -1.08 -10.21
N PRO A 270 5.24 -1.87 -9.47
CA PRO A 270 4.75 -2.66 -8.35
C PRO A 270 4.21 -1.76 -7.25
N ALA A 271 3.12 -2.21 -6.62
CA ALA A 271 2.53 -1.54 -5.47
C ALA A 271 3.47 -1.58 -4.25
N GLU A 272 4.26 -2.64 -4.17
CA GLU A 272 5.24 -2.83 -3.10
C GLU A 272 6.45 -3.63 -3.60
N LEU A 273 7.64 -3.23 -3.13
CA LEU A 273 8.90 -3.85 -3.47
C LEU A 273 9.62 -4.37 -2.24
N ILE A 274 9.88 -5.66 -2.20
CA ILE A 274 10.62 -6.33 -1.14
C ILE A 274 12.09 -6.46 -1.55
N HIS A 275 12.97 -6.17 -0.65
CA HIS A 275 14.40 -6.35 -0.87
C HIS A 275 15.13 -6.66 0.44
N HIS A 276 16.39 -7.02 0.35
CA HIS A 276 17.31 -7.05 1.47
C HIS A 276 18.39 -6.02 1.27
N SER A 277 18.60 -5.18 2.27
CA SER A 277 19.71 -4.22 2.31
C SER A 277 20.73 -4.62 3.38
N GLN A 278 21.99 -4.78 2.97
CA GLN A 278 23.07 -5.10 3.91
C GLN A 278 23.37 -3.95 4.88
N ASN A 279 23.00 -2.72 4.54
CA ASN A 279 23.35 -1.51 5.28
C ASN A 279 22.13 -0.70 5.77
N GLY A 280 20.91 -1.24 5.68
CA GLY A 280 19.67 -0.59 6.14
C GLY A 280 19.28 0.66 5.35
N GLY A 281 19.88 0.92 4.19
CA GLY A 281 19.59 2.08 3.35
C GLY A 281 18.87 1.73 2.07
N ALA A 282 18.24 2.73 1.44
CA ALA A 282 17.62 2.56 0.13
C ALA A 282 18.67 2.15 -0.93
N PRO A 283 18.47 1.03 -1.63
CA PRO A 283 19.37 0.62 -2.69
C PRO A 283 19.39 1.65 -3.83
N SER A 284 20.58 1.96 -4.33
CA SER A 284 20.76 2.95 -5.43
C SER A 284 20.06 2.56 -6.75
N TRP A 285 19.77 1.27 -6.92
CA TRP A 285 19.04 0.76 -8.09
C TRP A 285 17.52 0.87 -7.98
N CYS A 286 16.99 1.17 -6.79
CA CYS A 286 15.55 1.23 -6.56
C CYS A 286 15.02 2.67 -6.77
N PRO A 287 14.00 2.87 -7.60
CA PRO A 287 13.35 4.16 -7.75
C PRO A 287 12.74 4.64 -6.42
N GLU A 288 12.97 5.92 -6.07
CA GLU A 288 12.48 6.52 -4.81
C GLU A 288 10.95 6.48 -4.67
N ARG A 289 10.24 6.48 -5.80
CA ARG A 289 8.76 6.47 -5.83
C ARG A 289 8.13 5.15 -5.39
N LEU A 290 8.88 4.05 -5.39
CA LEU A 290 8.35 2.74 -5.04
C LEU A 290 8.30 2.56 -3.53
N GLN A 291 7.16 2.08 -3.04
CA GLN A 291 7.03 1.60 -1.66
C GLN A 291 7.94 0.40 -1.46
N ARG A 292 8.78 0.46 -0.44
CA ARG A 292 9.83 -0.55 -0.17
C ARG A 292 9.64 -1.18 1.20
N CYS A 293 9.93 -2.48 1.27
CA CYS A 293 10.03 -3.20 2.52
C CYS A 293 11.38 -3.93 2.56
N ASP A 294 12.20 -3.62 3.56
CA ASP A 294 13.46 -4.33 3.81
C ASP A 294 13.17 -5.49 4.77
N ILE A 295 13.35 -6.71 4.29
CA ILE A 295 13.23 -7.91 5.11
C ILE A 295 14.60 -8.55 5.30
N GLY A 296 14.74 -9.38 6.34
CA GLY A 296 16.00 -10.06 6.64
C GLY A 296 16.56 -10.85 5.45
N ASN A 297 17.86 -11.11 5.46
CA ASN A 297 18.53 -11.83 4.37
C ASN A 297 18.16 -13.32 4.28
N THR A 298 17.73 -13.92 5.38
CA THR A 298 17.47 -15.38 5.46
C THR A 298 16.52 -15.87 4.37
N PRO A 299 15.37 -15.25 4.12
CA PRO A 299 14.45 -15.70 3.07
C PRO A 299 15.01 -15.63 1.65
N PHE A 300 16.01 -14.77 1.44
CA PHE A 300 16.71 -14.64 0.16
C PHE A 300 17.93 -15.56 0.02
N SER A 301 18.20 -16.40 1.01
CA SER A 301 19.25 -17.42 0.86
C SER A 301 18.77 -18.54 -0.07
N GLN A 302 19.70 -19.13 -0.82
CA GLN A 302 19.32 -20.17 -1.79
C GLN A 302 18.63 -21.38 -1.14
N PRO A 303 19.12 -21.97 0.00
CA PRO A 303 18.48 -23.14 0.58
C PRO A 303 17.08 -22.86 1.13
N GLU A 304 16.86 -21.69 1.73
CA GLU A 304 15.56 -21.32 2.27
C GLU A 304 14.56 -21.03 1.14
N ALA A 305 14.98 -20.33 0.08
CA ALA A 305 14.16 -20.07 -1.08
C ALA A 305 13.72 -21.36 -1.78
N GLU A 306 14.64 -22.32 -1.93
CA GLU A 306 14.34 -23.63 -2.48
C GLU A 306 13.33 -24.39 -1.62
N ALA A 307 13.55 -24.43 -0.30
CA ALA A 307 12.65 -25.09 0.63
C ALA A 307 11.23 -24.51 0.59
N LEU A 308 11.11 -23.17 0.64
CA LEU A 308 9.82 -22.48 0.56
C LEU A 308 9.07 -22.74 -0.76
N LEU A 309 9.77 -22.77 -1.89
CA LEU A 309 9.18 -23.07 -3.19
C LEU A 309 8.69 -24.52 -3.27
N LEU A 310 9.50 -25.48 -2.81
CA LEU A 310 9.13 -26.89 -2.78
C LEU A 310 7.90 -27.13 -1.90
N GLU A 311 7.90 -26.56 -0.70
CA GLU A 311 6.79 -26.64 0.25
C GLU A 311 5.52 -26.01 -0.31
N ARG A 312 5.60 -24.75 -0.78
CA ARG A 312 4.46 -23.97 -1.27
C ARG A 312 3.73 -24.64 -2.41
N PHE A 313 4.48 -25.17 -3.39
CA PHE A 313 3.92 -25.79 -4.59
C PHE A 313 3.85 -27.33 -4.50
N ARG A 314 4.19 -27.91 -3.33
CA ARG A 314 4.20 -29.36 -3.06
C ARG A 314 4.97 -30.13 -4.13
N LEU A 315 6.19 -29.65 -4.43
CA LEU A 315 7.07 -30.20 -5.44
C LEU A 315 8.19 -31.02 -4.80
N GLN A 316 8.72 -31.99 -5.54
CA GLN A 316 9.89 -32.78 -5.13
C GLN A 316 11.20 -32.15 -5.63
N THR A 317 11.15 -31.47 -6.78
CA THR A 317 12.27 -30.77 -7.41
C THR A 317 11.78 -29.49 -8.10
N LEU A 318 12.68 -28.53 -8.32
CA LEU A 318 12.40 -27.31 -9.04
C LEU A 318 12.64 -27.41 -10.56
N ASP A 319 13.01 -28.59 -11.05
CA ASP A 319 13.39 -28.79 -12.48
C ASP A 319 12.29 -28.36 -13.45
N GLY A 320 11.04 -28.73 -13.12
CA GLY A 320 9.89 -28.42 -13.97
C GLY A 320 9.48 -26.94 -14.02
N LEU A 321 10.07 -26.10 -13.17
CA LEU A 321 9.78 -24.66 -13.11
C LEU A 321 10.80 -23.80 -13.88
N GLY A 322 11.89 -24.42 -14.37
CA GLY A 322 12.97 -23.69 -15.05
C GLY A 322 13.80 -22.79 -14.12
N LEU A 323 13.63 -22.89 -12.82
CA LEU A 323 14.29 -22.02 -11.82
C LEU A 323 15.77 -22.35 -11.61
N GLN A 324 16.24 -23.52 -12.02
CA GLN A 324 17.64 -23.93 -11.88
C GLN A 324 18.61 -22.99 -12.60
N ASN A 325 18.17 -22.43 -13.73
CA ASN A 325 19.00 -21.55 -14.56
C ASN A 325 18.93 -20.07 -14.16
N VAL A 326 18.11 -19.73 -13.15
CA VAL A 326 17.86 -18.35 -12.70
C VAL A 326 17.92 -18.28 -11.15
N PRO A 327 19.09 -18.51 -10.55
CA PRO A 327 19.26 -18.66 -9.11
C PRO A 327 18.91 -17.37 -8.33
N LEU A 328 19.15 -16.20 -8.90
CA LEU A 328 18.79 -14.93 -8.24
C LEU A 328 17.28 -14.71 -8.25
N ALA A 329 16.61 -15.06 -9.36
CA ALA A 329 15.15 -15.00 -9.44
C ALA A 329 14.49 -16.02 -8.50
N MET A 330 15.07 -17.21 -8.35
CA MET A 330 14.63 -18.20 -7.38
C MET A 330 14.74 -17.66 -5.94
N ARG A 331 15.87 -17.02 -5.59
CA ARG A 331 16.06 -16.37 -4.29
C ARG A 331 15.06 -15.24 -4.05
N ALA A 332 14.77 -14.43 -5.08
CA ALA A 332 13.75 -13.40 -5.02
C ALA A 332 12.35 -14.00 -4.78
N ALA A 333 12.03 -15.12 -5.45
CA ALA A 333 10.77 -15.85 -5.25
C ALA A 333 10.63 -16.38 -3.81
N GLY A 334 11.71 -16.89 -3.21
CA GLY A 334 11.74 -17.29 -1.81
C GLY A 334 11.45 -16.15 -0.85
N GLY A 335 12.10 -15.00 -1.05
CA GLY A 335 11.86 -13.79 -0.25
C GLY A 335 10.41 -13.30 -0.37
N LEU A 336 9.83 -13.34 -1.57
CA LEU A 336 8.43 -12.98 -1.80
C LEU A 336 7.48 -13.94 -1.07
N LEU A 337 7.71 -15.25 -1.14
CA LEU A 337 6.88 -16.25 -0.46
C LEU A 337 6.97 -16.14 1.06
N ALA A 338 8.15 -15.87 1.61
CA ALA A 338 8.34 -15.64 3.05
C ALA A 338 7.54 -14.42 3.52
N TYR A 339 7.59 -13.32 2.75
CA TYR A 339 6.83 -12.11 3.04
C TYR A 339 5.32 -12.36 3.00
N LEU A 340 4.83 -13.10 2.01
CA LEU A 340 3.43 -13.49 1.95
C LEU A 340 3.02 -14.36 3.14
N GLY A 341 3.87 -15.27 3.58
CA GLY A 341 3.63 -16.08 4.78
C GLY A 341 3.51 -15.25 6.06
N GLU A 342 4.24 -14.14 6.14
CA GLU A 342 4.19 -13.22 7.28
C GLU A 342 2.96 -12.27 7.23
N THR A 343 2.64 -11.75 6.03
CA THR A 343 1.60 -10.73 5.84
C THR A 343 0.21 -11.31 5.62
N CYS A 344 0.13 -12.53 5.10
CA CYS A 344 -1.10 -13.29 4.90
C CYS A 344 -1.00 -14.62 5.68
N PRO A 345 -0.98 -14.58 7.03
CA PRO A 345 -0.92 -15.80 7.81
C PRO A 345 -2.14 -16.69 7.52
N LEU A 346 -1.96 -17.98 7.71
CA LEU A 346 -3.07 -18.93 7.66
C LEU A 346 -4.09 -18.55 8.72
N ASP A 347 -5.36 -18.46 8.34
CA ASP A 347 -6.43 -18.34 9.32
C ASP A 347 -6.46 -19.59 10.23
N ASP A 348 -6.96 -19.43 11.46
CA ASP A 348 -7.14 -20.55 12.43
C ASP A 348 -7.94 -21.71 11.83
N ASP A 349 -8.74 -21.48 10.81
CA ASP A 349 -9.49 -22.47 10.05
C ASP A 349 -8.67 -23.15 8.94
N GLY A 350 -7.36 -22.88 8.82
CA GLY A 350 -6.48 -23.46 7.83
C GLY A 350 -6.76 -23.00 6.40
N ILE A 351 -7.37 -21.82 6.24
CA ILE A 351 -7.57 -21.22 4.93
C ILE A 351 -6.20 -20.94 4.33
N THR A 352 -5.98 -21.55 3.24
CA THR A 352 -4.76 -21.55 2.43
C THR A 352 -4.29 -20.12 2.17
N PRO A 353 -2.99 -19.85 2.23
CA PRO A 353 -2.44 -18.59 1.74
C PRO A 353 -2.95 -18.33 0.33
N PRO A 354 -3.10 -17.04 -0.07
CA PRO A 354 -3.74 -16.68 -1.33
C PRO A 354 -3.23 -17.58 -2.48
N PRO A 355 -4.13 -18.10 -3.32
CA PRO A 355 -3.76 -19.04 -4.36
C PRO A 355 -2.80 -18.36 -5.33
N LEU A 356 -1.55 -18.85 -5.39
CA LEU A 356 -0.57 -18.46 -6.40
C LEU A 356 -0.41 -19.61 -7.39
N GLU A 357 -0.34 -19.26 -8.65
CA GLU A 357 0.10 -20.17 -9.69
C GLU A 357 1.59 -20.51 -9.52
N ARG A 358 2.03 -21.57 -10.16
CA ARG A 358 3.46 -21.90 -10.19
C ARG A 358 4.23 -20.80 -10.89
N PRO A 359 5.42 -20.42 -10.38
CA PRO A 359 6.19 -19.34 -11.00
C PRO A 359 6.51 -19.63 -12.47
N THR A 360 6.18 -18.69 -13.32
CA THR A 360 6.53 -18.73 -14.74
C THR A 360 7.84 -17.99 -14.97
N THR A 361 8.84 -18.69 -15.49
CA THR A 361 10.14 -18.09 -15.80
C THR A 361 10.06 -17.34 -17.13
N CYS A 362 10.32 -16.04 -17.10
CA CYS A 362 10.36 -15.17 -18.28
C CYS A 362 11.82 -15.03 -18.76
N PHE A 363 12.16 -15.58 -19.89
CA PHE A 363 13.49 -15.47 -20.48
C PHE A 363 13.65 -14.22 -21.36
N PRO A 364 14.89 -13.66 -21.44
CA PRO A 364 15.18 -12.61 -22.42
C PRO A 364 14.89 -13.12 -23.84
N GLY A 365 14.07 -12.38 -24.57
CA GLY A 365 13.71 -12.73 -25.96
C GLY A 365 12.34 -13.39 -26.15
N ASP A 366 11.67 -13.84 -25.08
CA ASP A 366 10.32 -14.41 -25.18
C ASP A 366 9.27 -13.39 -25.59
N ALA A 367 9.52 -12.10 -25.34
CA ALA A 367 8.63 -11.02 -25.69
C ALA A 367 9.39 -9.78 -26.18
N LEU A 368 8.73 -8.99 -27.02
CA LEU A 368 9.24 -7.68 -27.43
C LEU A 368 9.29 -6.73 -26.23
N VAL A 369 10.48 -6.25 -25.91
CA VAL A 369 10.67 -5.28 -24.84
C VAL A 369 10.33 -3.88 -25.35
N LEU A 370 9.26 -3.30 -24.85
CA LEU A 370 8.89 -1.90 -25.07
C LEU A 370 9.37 -1.07 -23.88
N ASP A 371 10.23 -0.09 -24.14
CA ASP A 371 10.64 0.85 -23.09
C ASP A 371 9.46 1.74 -22.63
N ALA A 372 9.64 2.42 -21.51
CA ALA A 372 8.58 3.25 -20.92
C ALA A 372 8.15 4.40 -21.86
N GLN A 373 9.10 4.97 -22.61
CA GLN A 373 8.81 6.05 -23.56
C GLN A 373 8.00 5.54 -24.74
N THR A 374 8.39 4.39 -25.30
CA THR A 374 7.67 3.74 -26.41
C THR A 374 6.25 3.38 -26.01
N ARG A 375 6.05 2.78 -24.81
CA ARG A 375 4.71 2.44 -24.29
C ARG A 375 3.84 3.69 -24.12
N ARG A 376 4.42 4.78 -23.61
CA ARG A 376 3.73 6.07 -23.47
C ARG A 376 3.36 6.66 -24.82
N ASN A 377 4.30 6.65 -25.78
CA ASN A 377 4.06 7.18 -27.13
C ASN A 377 3.00 6.39 -27.90
N LEU A 378 2.92 5.08 -27.67
CA LEU A 378 1.89 4.21 -28.26
C LEU A 378 0.54 4.30 -27.53
N GLU A 379 0.46 5.04 -26.42
CA GLU A 379 -0.76 5.19 -25.64
C GLU A 379 -1.48 3.86 -25.36
N LEU A 380 -0.71 2.84 -24.98
CA LEU A 380 -1.26 1.47 -24.84
C LEU A 380 -2.31 1.39 -23.75
N THR A 381 -2.03 1.94 -22.58
CA THR A 381 -2.88 1.84 -21.38
C THR A 381 -3.44 3.17 -20.90
N ALA A 382 -2.79 4.27 -21.28
CA ALA A 382 -3.19 5.64 -20.90
C ALA A 382 -2.75 6.62 -21.98
N THR A 383 -3.50 7.72 -22.14
CA THR A 383 -3.18 8.80 -23.06
C THR A 383 -1.92 9.55 -22.61
N GLN A 384 -1.10 9.99 -23.57
CA GLN A 384 0.13 10.74 -23.29
C GLN A 384 -0.14 12.10 -22.66
N ARG A 385 -1.21 12.77 -23.09
CA ARG A 385 -1.55 14.13 -22.69
C ARG A 385 -2.08 14.20 -21.26
N ASP A 386 -3.08 13.39 -20.95
CA ASP A 386 -3.88 13.53 -19.73
C ASP A 386 -3.74 12.32 -18.80
N ASN A 387 -2.91 11.34 -19.17
CA ASN A 387 -2.70 10.07 -18.47
C ASN A 387 -4.02 9.36 -18.11
N GLN A 388 -5.02 9.46 -18.99
CA GLN A 388 -6.32 8.84 -18.81
C GLN A 388 -6.44 7.53 -19.58
N PHE A 389 -7.21 6.59 -19.02
CA PHE A 389 -7.54 5.34 -19.70
C PHE A 389 -8.35 5.58 -20.97
N GLN A 390 -9.33 6.47 -20.91
CA GLN A 390 -10.18 6.82 -22.05
C GLN A 390 -9.35 7.47 -23.16
N GLY A 391 -9.40 6.90 -24.34
CA GLY A 391 -8.61 7.32 -25.51
C GLY A 391 -7.36 6.48 -25.73
N SER A 392 -6.97 5.58 -24.81
CA SER A 392 -5.87 4.64 -25.01
C SER A 392 -6.23 3.49 -25.96
N LEU A 393 -5.21 2.76 -26.42
CA LEU A 393 -5.43 1.57 -27.24
C LEU A 393 -6.27 0.53 -26.48
N LEU A 394 -5.93 0.27 -25.22
CA LEU A 394 -6.66 -0.66 -24.38
C LEU A 394 -8.13 -0.26 -24.26
N TRP A 395 -8.43 1.02 -24.03
CA TRP A 395 -9.80 1.52 -24.01
C TRP A 395 -10.56 1.25 -25.31
N ALA A 396 -9.88 1.40 -26.46
CA ALA A 396 -10.51 1.21 -27.78
C ALA A 396 -10.88 -0.26 -28.05
N ILE A 397 -10.11 -1.22 -27.51
CA ILE A 397 -10.33 -2.66 -27.72
C ILE A 397 -11.05 -3.34 -26.55
N ASP A 398 -11.09 -2.72 -25.37
CA ASP A 398 -11.78 -3.26 -24.20
C ASP A 398 -13.30 -3.35 -24.46
N ARG A 399 -13.82 -4.54 -24.32
CA ARG A 399 -15.25 -4.86 -24.45
C ARG A 399 -15.79 -5.58 -23.22
N THR A 400 -15.02 -5.63 -22.16
CA THR A 400 -15.42 -6.24 -20.90
C THR A 400 -16.49 -5.40 -20.23
N LEU A 401 -17.44 -6.05 -19.57
CA LEU A 401 -18.58 -5.41 -18.91
C LEU A 401 -18.59 -5.65 -17.39
N THR A 402 -17.73 -6.54 -16.91
CA THR A 402 -17.64 -6.91 -15.49
C THR A 402 -16.19 -6.79 -15.00
N ALA A 403 -16.00 -6.70 -13.69
CA ALA A 403 -14.66 -6.67 -13.08
C ALA A 403 -13.85 -7.95 -13.32
N MET A 404 -14.52 -9.07 -13.61
CA MET A 404 -13.89 -10.37 -13.88
C MET A 404 -13.61 -10.64 -15.36
N GLY A 405 -13.91 -9.75 -16.24
CA GLY A 405 -13.61 -9.96 -17.66
C GLY A 405 -14.31 -9.00 -18.54
#